data_8b28e34f1535f40c99213046ac270e0c
#
_entry.id   8b28e34f1535f40c99213046ac270e0c
#
_cell.length_a   1.000
_cell.length_b   1.000
_cell.length_c   1.000
_cell.angle_alpha   90.00
_cell.angle_beta   90.00
_cell.angle_gamma   90.00
#
_symmetry.space_group_name_H-M   'P 1'
#
loop_
_entity.id
_entity.type
_entity.pdbx_description
1 polymer ?
#
loop_
_entity_poly.entity_id
_entity_poly.type
_entity_poly.pdbx_seq_one_letter_code
_entity_poly.pdbx_strand_id
1 'polypeptide(L)'
;MVLTGVFGEEEDFVRAPGKWSIRQIIAHLADSELVGAHRMRQVIAEDNPTLIAFDQDAWTRNLDYARRKPKQSLETFRRIRAENYELLKELPASAFERTGNHSENGAMTLLRLLEVYAQHAESHARQMVEIREEYKKVKGKK
;
A
#
# COMPACT_ATOMS: atom_id res chain seq x y z
N MET A 1 -12.99 -5.36 8.26
CA MET A 1 -12.12 -4.58 7.39
C MET A 1 -12.82 -3.32 6.90
N VAL A 2 -12.12 -2.19 6.90
CA VAL A 2 -12.71 -0.88 6.61
C VAL A 2 -13.35 -0.75 5.23
N LEU A 3 -12.99 -1.61 4.29
CA LEU A 3 -13.47 -1.55 2.90
C LEU A 3 -14.67 -2.43 2.63
N THR A 4 -15.16 -3.17 3.62
CA THR A 4 -16.35 -3.98 3.46
C THR A 4 -17.55 -3.08 3.19
N GLY A 5 -18.23 -3.32 2.07
CA GLY A 5 -19.40 -2.55 1.69
C GLY A 5 -19.13 -1.27 0.94
N VAL A 6 -17.90 -1.02 0.47
CA VAL A 6 -17.59 0.12 -0.40
C VAL A 6 -17.82 -0.29 -1.86
N PHE A 7 -18.82 0.30 -2.50
CA PHE A 7 -19.19 -0.02 -3.88
C PHE A 7 -19.77 1.21 -4.58
N GLY A 8 -19.60 1.26 -5.90
CA GLY A 8 -20.24 2.25 -6.75
C GLY A 8 -19.67 3.66 -6.60
N GLU A 9 -20.52 4.64 -6.43
CA GLU A 9 -20.15 6.06 -6.39
C GLU A 9 -19.15 6.41 -5.29
N GLU A 10 -19.18 5.71 -4.15
CA GLU A 10 -18.24 5.91 -3.05
C GLU A 10 -16.81 5.69 -3.46
N GLU A 11 -16.58 4.72 -4.35
CA GLU A 11 -15.23 4.35 -4.81
C GLU A 11 -14.54 5.50 -5.56
N ASP A 12 -15.31 6.32 -6.25
CA ASP A 12 -14.81 7.36 -7.14
C ASP A 12 -14.94 8.77 -6.54
N PHE A 13 -15.51 8.89 -5.36
CA PHE A 13 -15.65 10.19 -4.69
C PHE A 13 -14.28 10.74 -4.31
N VAL A 14 -14.05 12.02 -4.67
CA VAL A 14 -12.85 12.76 -4.25
C VAL A 14 -13.27 13.93 -3.38
N ARG A 15 -12.53 14.16 -2.30
CA ARG A 15 -12.83 15.23 -1.34
C ARG A 15 -12.59 16.63 -1.91
N ALA A 16 -11.65 16.74 -2.83
CA ALA A 16 -11.26 17.98 -3.49
C ALA A 16 -10.48 17.65 -4.76
N PRO A 17 -10.36 18.59 -5.72
CA PRO A 17 -9.53 18.40 -6.90
C PRO A 17 -8.10 18.00 -6.53
N GLY A 18 -7.55 16.99 -7.18
CA GLY A 18 -6.21 16.48 -6.95
C GLY A 18 -6.09 15.51 -5.77
N LYS A 19 -7.14 15.27 -5.03
CA LYS A 19 -7.16 14.25 -3.96
C LYS A 19 -7.50 12.89 -4.55
N TRP A 20 -7.07 11.83 -3.87
CA TRP A 20 -7.32 10.46 -4.34
C TRP A 20 -8.69 9.95 -3.89
N SER A 21 -9.32 9.17 -4.75
CA SER A 21 -10.51 8.39 -4.42
C SER A 21 -10.11 7.11 -3.67
N ILE A 22 -11.09 6.42 -3.09
CA ILE A 22 -10.88 5.10 -2.47
C ILE A 22 -10.34 4.12 -3.51
N ARG A 23 -10.88 4.12 -4.72
CA ARG A 23 -10.40 3.26 -5.82
C ARG A 23 -8.89 3.45 -6.06
N GLN A 24 -8.45 4.69 -6.14
CA GLN A 24 -7.05 5.02 -6.37
C GLN A 24 -6.17 4.60 -5.18
N ILE A 25 -6.65 4.79 -3.95
CA ILE A 25 -5.92 4.39 -2.75
C ILE A 25 -5.74 2.88 -2.70
N ILE A 26 -6.79 2.11 -3.01
CA ILE A 26 -6.71 0.64 -3.02
C ILE A 26 -5.72 0.15 -4.08
N ALA A 27 -5.75 0.75 -5.28
CA ALA A 27 -4.77 0.42 -6.33
C ALA A 27 -3.34 0.74 -5.87
N HIS A 28 -3.15 1.90 -5.25
CA HIS A 28 -1.86 2.30 -4.69
C HIS A 28 -1.38 1.31 -3.62
N LEU A 29 -2.27 0.87 -2.73
CA LEU A 29 -1.92 -0.12 -1.71
C LEU A 29 -1.47 -1.44 -2.31
N ALA A 30 -2.16 -1.91 -3.35
CA ALA A 30 -1.79 -3.16 -4.03
C ALA A 30 -0.42 -3.03 -4.70
N ASP A 31 -0.19 -1.96 -5.44
CA ASP A 31 1.10 -1.76 -6.12
C ASP A 31 2.24 -1.50 -5.14
N SER A 32 1.99 -0.76 -4.07
CA SER A 32 2.99 -0.57 -3.00
C SER A 32 3.34 -1.87 -2.30
N GLU A 33 2.37 -2.76 -2.13
CA GLU A 33 2.61 -4.06 -1.53
C GLU A 33 3.47 -4.95 -2.41
N LEU A 34 3.30 -4.87 -3.75
CA LEU A 34 4.19 -5.54 -4.70
C LEU A 34 5.63 -5.06 -4.55
N VAL A 35 5.82 -3.75 -4.50
CA VAL A 35 7.15 -3.16 -4.32
C VAL A 35 7.74 -3.58 -2.98
N GLY A 36 6.95 -3.51 -1.91
CA GLY A 36 7.38 -3.92 -0.57
C GLY A 36 7.77 -5.38 -0.49
N ALA A 37 6.98 -6.26 -1.10
CA ALA A 37 7.27 -7.69 -1.16
C ALA A 37 8.60 -7.95 -1.88
N HIS A 38 8.84 -7.27 -2.99
CA HIS A 38 10.09 -7.37 -3.72
C HIS A 38 11.28 -6.89 -2.86
N ARG A 39 11.15 -5.73 -2.22
CA ARG A 39 12.19 -5.18 -1.35
C ARG A 39 12.52 -6.09 -0.18
N MET A 40 11.50 -6.65 0.47
CA MET A 40 11.71 -7.59 1.57
C MET A 40 12.50 -8.81 1.10
N ARG A 41 12.15 -9.36 -0.05
CA ARG A 41 12.85 -10.51 -0.63
C ARG A 41 14.29 -10.17 -0.98
N GLN A 42 14.54 -8.99 -1.53
CA GLN A 42 15.90 -8.53 -1.80
C GLN A 42 16.74 -8.48 -0.52
N VAL A 43 16.20 -7.87 0.54
CA VAL A 43 16.92 -7.73 1.82
C VAL A 43 17.18 -9.09 2.47
N ILE A 44 16.24 -10.03 2.35
CA ILE A 44 16.38 -11.37 2.90
C ILE A 44 17.43 -12.18 2.13
N ALA A 45 17.44 -12.08 0.81
CA ALA A 45 18.19 -12.99 -0.07
C ALA A 45 19.52 -12.43 -0.58
N GLU A 46 19.65 -11.12 -0.66
CA GLU A 46 20.81 -10.45 -1.26
C GLU A 46 21.61 -9.65 -0.24
N ASP A 47 22.87 -9.38 -0.52
CA ASP A 47 23.74 -8.61 0.39
C ASP A 47 23.59 -7.12 0.13
N ASN A 48 22.99 -6.41 1.10
CA ASN A 48 22.79 -4.96 1.08
C ASN A 48 22.35 -4.43 -0.29
N PRO A 49 21.21 -4.93 -0.81
CA PRO A 49 20.73 -4.52 -2.14
C PRO A 49 20.34 -3.05 -2.18
N THR A 50 20.37 -2.46 -3.36
CA THR A 50 19.82 -1.12 -3.59
C THR A 50 18.30 -1.22 -3.73
N LEU A 51 17.59 -0.45 -2.93
CA LEU A 51 16.12 -0.37 -2.94
C LEU A 51 15.73 0.93 -3.62
N ILE A 52 15.20 0.83 -4.84
CA ILE A 52 14.92 2.01 -5.67
C ILE A 52 13.56 2.60 -5.31
N ALA A 53 13.54 3.92 -5.08
CA ALA A 53 12.29 4.66 -4.88
C ALA A 53 11.50 4.72 -6.20
N PHE A 54 10.18 4.83 -6.09
CA PHE A 54 9.32 5.00 -7.26
C PHE A 54 8.48 6.27 -7.13
N ASP A 55 8.11 6.84 -8.27
CA ASP A 55 7.30 8.06 -8.35
C ASP A 55 5.81 7.70 -8.24
N GLN A 56 5.24 7.90 -7.07
CA GLN A 56 3.83 7.56 -6.80
C GLN A 56 2.85 8.30 -7.71
N ASP A 57 3.12 9.55 -8.01
CA ASP A 57 2.24 10.35 -8.87
C ASP A 57 2.27 9.86 -10.31
N ALA A 58 3.46 9.53 -10.80
CA ALA A 58 3.61 8.95 -12.14
C ALA A 58 2.88 7.59 -12.24
N TRP A 59 2.99 6.76 -11.20
CA TRP A 59 2.31 5.47 -11.17
C TRP A 59 0.78 5.64 -11.16
N THR A 60 0.28 6.57 -10.36
CA THR A 60 -1.16 6.85 -10.27
C THR A 60 -1.73 7.24 -11.64
N ARG A 61 -1.02 8.10 -12.37
CA ARG A 61 -1.44 8.54 -13.70
C ARG A 61 -1.24 7.45 -14.76
N ASN A 62 -0.04 6.91 -14.83
CA ASN A 62 0.37 6.07 -15.95
C ASN A 62 -0.11 4.63 -15.85
N LEU A 63 -0.40 4.16 -14.64
CA LEU A 63 -1.03 2.85 -14.39
C LEU A 63 -2.54 2.95 -14.22
N ASP A 64 -3.07 4.15 -14.46
CA ASP A 64 -4.51 4.41 -14.52
C ASP A 64 -5.28 3.92 -13.30
N TYR A 65 -4.88 4.36 -12.12
CA TYR A 65 -5.49 3.95 -10.85
C TYR A 65 -6.99 4.27 -10.79
N ALA A 66 -7.41 5.31 -11.49
CA ALA A 66 -8.82 5.69 -11.53
C ALA A 66 -9.72 4.63 -12.18
N ARG A 67 -9.13 3.70 -12.95
CA ARG A 67 -9.87 2.62 -13.62
C ARG A 67 -9.59 1.24 -13.06
N ARG A 68 -8.71 1.14 -12.07
CA ARG A 68 -8.39 -0.16 -11.46
C ARG A 68 -9.61 -0.68 -10.69
N LYS A 69 -9.76 -2.00 -10.70
CA LYS A 69 -10.91 -2.66 -10.03
C LYS A 69 -10.60 -2.87 -8.55
N PRO A 70 -11.33 -2.21 -7.63
CA PRO A 70 -11.01 -2.25 -6.20
C PRO A 70 -10.98 -3.65 -5.61
N LYS A 71 -11.92 -4.51 -6.01
CA LYS A 71 -11.96 -5.89 -5.50
C LYS A 71 -10.71 -6.67 -5.89
N GLN A 72 -10.25 -6.53 -7.13
CA GLN A 72 -9.03 -7.20 -7.60
C GLN A 72 -7.80 -6.65 -6.91
N SER A 73 -7.69 -5.33 -6.79
CA SER A 73 -6.56 -4.69 -6.10
C SER A 73 -6.50 -5.11 -4.63
N LEU A 74 -7.64 -5.16 -3.96
CA LEU A 74 -7.72 -5.59 -2.57
C LEU A 74 -7.32 -7.06 -2.41
N GLU A 75 -7.74 -7.92 -3.35
CA GLU A 75 -7.35 -9.33 -3.35
C GLU A 75 -5.83 -9.47 -3.54
N THR A 76 -5.25 -8.71 -4.46
CA THR A 76 -3.80 -8.69 -4.67
C THR A 76 -3.08 -8.28 -3.38
N PHE A 77 -3.53 -7.22 -2.73
CA PHE A 77 -2.97 -6.77 -1.46
C PHE A 77 -2.99 -7.87 -0.39
N ARG A 78 -4.15 -8.49 -0.21
CA ARG A 78 -4.32 -9.55 0.79
C ARG A 78 -3.44 -10.76 0.49
N ARG A 79 -3.37 -11.15 -0.78
CA ARG A 79 -2.60 -12.32 -1.20
C ARG A 79 -1.12 -12.12 -0.96
N ILE A 80 -0.60 -10.97 -1.33
CA ILE A 80 0.80 -10.64 -1.12
C ILE A 80 1.12 -10.62 0.37
N ARG A 81 0.25 -10.02 1.20
CA ARG A 81 0.43 -10.00 2.66
C ARG A 81 0.44 -11.40 3.25
N ALA A 82 -0.44 -12.27 2.79
CA ALA A 82 -0.48 -13.65 3.27
C ALA A 82 0.81 -14.39 2.94
N GLU A 83 1.34 -14.26 1.72
CA GLU A 83 2.61 -14.88 1.35
C GLU A 83 3.79 -14.28 2.10
N ASN A 84 3.82 -12.98 2.28
CA ASN A 84 4.87 -12.32 3.06
C ASN A 84 4.89 -12.85 4.50
N TYR A 85 3.72 -13.02 5.10
CA TYR A 85 3.62 -13.56 6.45
C TYR A 85 4.21 -14.97 6.53
N GLU A 86 3.86 -15.84 5.58
CA GLU A 86 4.41 -17.21 5.54
C GLU A 86 5.94 -17.21 5.41
N LEU A 87 6.48 -16.31 4.60
CA LEU A 87 7.91 -16.17 4.43
C LEU A 87 8.60 -15.65 5.71
N LEU A 88 8.03 -14.62 6.32
CA LEU A 88 8.64 -13.93 7.45
C LEU A 88 8.61 -14.74 8.74
N LYS A 89 7.54 -15.49 8.97
CA LYS A 89 7.36 -16.23 10.23
C LYS A 89 8.41 -17.32 10.44
N GLU A 90 9.02 -17.81 9.37
CA GLU A 90 10.02 -18.88 9.43
C GLU A 90 11.47 -18.35 9.53
N LEU A 91 11.65 -17.02 9.47
CA LEU A 91 12.97 -16.42 9.51
C LEU A 91 13.55 -16.39 10.92
N PRO A 92 14.88 -16.60 11.08
CA PRO A 92 15.53 -16.39 12.36
C PRO A 92 15.52 -14.89 12.72
N ALA A 93 15.58 -14.58 14.01
CA ALA A 93 15.56 -13.19 14.49
C ALA A 93 16.66 -12.32 13.83
N SER A 94 17.83 -12.91 13.56
CA SER A 94 18.92 -12.18 12.92
C SER A 94 18.59 -11.67 11.52
N ALA A 95 17.65 -12.30 10.82
CA ALA A 95 17.26 -11.86 9.48
C ALA A 95 16.64 -10.46 9.48
N PHE A 96 16.01 -10.07 10.58
CA PHE A 96 15.35 -8.75 10.69
C PHE A 96 16.35 -7.60 10.82
N GLU A 97 17.62 -7.90 11.08
CA GLU A 97 18.70 -6.93 11.12
C GLU A 97 19.38 -6.75 9.76
N ARG A 98 19.07 -7.57 8.79
CA ARG A 98 19.62 -7.45 7.43
C ARG A 98 19.17 -6.13 6.82
N THR A 99 20.05 -5.53 5.99
CA THR A 99 19.83 -4.19 5.46
C THR A 99 19.76 -4.17 3.94
N GLY A 100 19.03 -3.21 3.42
CA GLY A 100 19.11 -2.72 2.07
C GLY A 100 19.40 -1.23 2.09
N ASN A 101 19.83 -0.67 0.97
CA ASN A 101 20.14 0.74 0.84
C ASN A 101 19.12 1.42 -0.06
N HIS A 102 18.17 2.12 0.56
CA HIS A 102 17.13 2.84 -0.16
C HIS A 102 17.70 4.09 -0.82
N SER A 103 17.34 4.33 -2.08
CA SER A 103 17.91 5.42 -2.87
C SER A 103 17.66 6.83 -2.29
N GLU A 104 16.59 6.98 -1.49
CA GLU A 104 16.27 8.26 -0.83
C GLU A 104 16.49 8.21 0.68
N ASN A 105 16.16 7.09 1.33
CA ASN A 105 16.15 6.99 2.79
C ASN A 105 17.41 6.38 3.39
N GLY A 106 18.35 5.90 2.56
CA GLY A 106 19.57 5.27 3.03
C GLY A 106 19.36 3.85 3.56
N ALA A 107 20.20 3.43 4.49
CA ALA A 107 20.15 2.07 5.04
C ALA A 107 18.82 1.81 5.75
N MET A 108 18.18 0.69 5.41
CA MET A 108 16.93 0.23 6.03
C MET A 108 17.04 -1.24 6.37
N THR A 109 16.70 -1.59 7.62
CA THR A 109 16.63 -2.99 8.04
C THR A 109 15.34 -3.63 7.54
N LEU A 110 15.31 -4.95 7.50
CA LEU A 110 14.07 -5.68 7.21
C LEU A 110 12.96 -5.29 8.21
N LEU A 111 13.30 -5.19 9.49
CA LEU A 111 12.33 -4.76 10.52
C LEU A 111 11.76 -3.38 10.20
N ARG A 112 12.61 -2.43 9.81
CA ARG A 112 12.15 -1.08 9.48
C ARG A 112 11.23 -1.08 8.25
N LEU A 113 11.55 -1.90 7.25
CA LEU A 113 10.66 -2.06 6.08
C LEU A 113 9.28 -2.55 6.51
N LEU A 114 9.22 -3.55 7.39
CA LEU A 114 7.94 -4.06 7.89
C LEU A 114 7.15 -2.99 8.63
N GLU A 115 7.80 -2.22 9.49
CA GLU A 115 7.16 -1.11 10.22
C GLU A 115 6.60 -0.07 9.26
N VAL A 116 7.38 0.32 8.26
CA VAL A 116 6.96 1.32 7.27
C VAL A 116 5.73 0.85 6.51
N TYR A 117 5.72 -0.40 6.05
CA TYR A 117 4.58 -0.92 5.28
C TYR A 117 3.35 -1.14 6.15
N ALA A 118 3.51 -1.51 7.42
CA ALA A 118 2.39 -1.60 8.35
C ALA A 118 1.75 -0.24 8.61
N GLN A 119 2.57 0.78 8.89
CA GLN A 119 2.10 2.16 9.11
C GLN A 119 1.46 2.75 7.87
N HIS A 120 2.00 2.46 6.69
CA HIS A 120 1.47 2.90 5.41
C HIS A 120 0.05 2.39 5.19
N ALA A 121 -0.17 1.10 5.41
CA ALA A 121 -1.49 0.49 5.25
C ALA A 121 -2.50 1.06 6.25
N GLU A 122 -2.11 1.23 7.52
CA GLU A 122 -2.98 1.81 8.55
C GLU A 122 -3.35 3.26 8.23
N SER A 123 -2.38 4.05 7.76
CA SER A 123 -2.61 5.44 7.40
C SER A 123 -3.63 5.56 6.28
N HIS A 124 -3.50 4.75 5.24
CA HIS A 124 -4.46 4.75 4.14
C HIS A 124 -5.83 4.19 4.55
N ALA A 125 -5.87 3.22 5.45
CA ALA A 125 -7.14 2.72 5.98
C ALA A 125 -7.91 3.83 6.68
N ARG A 126 -7.24 4.62 7.52
CA ARG A 126 -7.86 5.79 8.18
C ARG A 126 -8.34 6.82 7.17
N GLN A 127 -7.53 7.10 6.15
CA GLN A 127 -7.87 8.02 5.08
C GLN A 127 -9.15 7.59 4.35
N MET A 128 -9.27 6.29 4.06
CA MET A 128 -10.46 5.76 3.39
C MET A 128 -11.72 5.86 4.25
N VAL A 129 -11.60 5.67 5.56
CA VAL A 129 -12.73 5.88 6.49
C VAL A 129 -13.20 7.34 6.46
N GLU A 130 -12.25 8.28 6.48
CA GLU A 130 -12.56 9.71 6.39
C GLU A 130 -13.27 10.06 5.08
N ILE A 131 -12.83 9.50 3.97
CA ILE A 131 -13.45 9.71 2.66
C ILE A 131 -14.90 9.20 2.67
N ARG A 132 -15.14 8.03 3.24
CA ARG A 132 -16.50 7.48 3.36
C ARG A 132 -17.39 8.37 4.19
N GLU A 133 -16.90 8.89 5.29
CA GLU A 133 -17.67 9.78 6.15
C GLU A 133 -18.02 11.09 5.43
N GLU A 134 -17.08 11.67 4.72
CA GLU A 134 -17.33 12.87 3.92
C GLU A 134 -18.33 12.62 2.79
N TYR A 135 -18.22 11.47 2.13
CA TYR A 135 -19.19 11.07 1.10
C TYR A 135 -20.60 10.97 1.66
N LYS A 136 -20.76 10.36 2.82
CA LYS A 136 -22.05 10.23 3.48
C LYS A 136 -22.64 11.58 3.82
N LYS A 137 -21.83 12.53 4.28
CA LYS A 137 -22.29 13.90 4.59
C LYS A 137 -22.77 14.62 3.33
N VAL A 138 -22.04 14.53 2.25
CA VAL A 138 -22.40 15.15 0.98
C VAL A 138 -23.70 14.54 0.44
N LYS A 139 -23.81 13.21 0.47
CA LYS A 139 -25.01 12.51 0.01
C LYS A 139 -26.21 12.78 0.89
N GLY A 140 -26.01 12.90 2.19
CA GLY A 140 -27.09 13.20 3.14
C GLY A 140 -27.66 14.61 3.03
N LYS A 141 -26.96 15.54 2.38
CA LYS A 141 -27.41 16.91 2.15
C LYS A 141 -28.29 17.06 0.90
N LYS A 142 -28.41 16.00 0.14
CA LYS A 142 -29.31 15.98 -1.02
C LYS A 142 -30.68 15.50 -0.59
#